data_d49b1f819d0a6b367194e9c3d2feafc4
#
_entry.id   d49b1f819d0a6b367194e9c3d2feafc4
#
_cell.length_a   1.000
_cell.length_b   1.000
_cell.length_c   1.000
_cell.angle_alpha   90.00
_cell.angle_beta   90.00
_cell.angle_gamma   90.00
#
_symmetry.space_group_name_H-M   'P 1'
#
loop_
_entity.id
_entity.type
_entity.pdbx_description
1 polymer ?
#
loop_
_entity_poly.entity_id
_entity_poly.type
_entity_poly.pdbx_seq_one_letter_code
_entity_poly.pdbx_strand_id
1 'polypeptide(L)'
;MGLQHIKAIQKSKLASLHSIVEIKKTGIELSKKLNVPLYKNIKILLAKHKPDAVIIATPNVLHETDTVRFLKSKIPVLLEKPISDNIKSAKKIINSARSNKTSLLIGYHRRHNSIVNNLSLIHI
;
A
#
# COMPACT_ATOMS: atom_id res chain seq x y z
N MET A 1 -4.42 0.04 10.27
CA MET A 1 -4.76 0.45 8.89
C MET A 1 -4.94 -0.74 7.95
N GLY A 2 -4.03 -1.72 7.87
CA GLY A 2 -4.13 -2.86 6.96
C GLY A 2 -5.47 -3.62 6.98
N LEU A 3 -6.04 -3.87 8.16
CA LEU A 3 -7.35 -4.52 8.28
C LEU A 3 -8.51 -3.74 7.64
N GLN A 4 -8.45 -2.40 7.66
CA GLN A 4 -9.48 -1.57 7.01
C GLN A 4 -9.40 -1.68 5.49
N HIS A 5 -8.19 -1.73 4.93
CA HIS A 5 -7.99 -1.95 3.50
C HIS A 5 -8.50 -3.34 3.07
N ILE A 6 -8.21 -4.38 3.85
CA ILE A 6 -8.72 -5.73 3.59
C ILE A 6 -10.26 -5.72 3.55
N LYS A 7 -10.91 -5.11 4.53
CA LYS A 7 -12.38 -4.98 4.54
C LYS A 7 -12.90 -4.20 3.34
N ALA A 8 -12.20 -3.17 2.90
CA ALA A 8 -12.58 -2.40 1.71
C ALA A 8 -12.46 -3.24 0.43
N ILE A 9 -11.37 -4.00 0.28
CA ILE A 9 -11.18 -4.92 -0.86
C ILE A 9 -12.30 -5.98 -0.88
N GLN A 10 -12.62 -6.59 0.27
CA GLN A 10 -13.68 -7.61 0.35
C GLN A 10 -15.07 -7.09 -0.02
N LYS A 11 -15.33 -5.80 0.18
CA LYS A 11 -16.59 -5.15 -0.22
C LYS A 11 -16.60 -4.71 -1.69
N SER A 12 -15.43 -4.63 -2.31
CA SER A 12 -15.28 -4.20 -3.70
C SER A 12 -15.65 -5.32 -4.67
N LYS A 13 -16.34 -4.96 -5.74
CA LYS A 13 -16.56 -5.86 -6.90
C LYS A 13 -15.42 -5.76 -7.94
N LEU A 14 -14.51 -4.80 -7.77
CA LEU A 14 -13.45 -4.48 -8.74
C LEU A 14 -12.09 -5.05 -8.35
N ALA A 15 -11.95 -5.56 -7.13
CA ALA A 15 -10.68 -6.07 -6.62
C ALA A 15 -10.88 -7.28 -5.72
N SER A 16 -9.91 -8.18 -5.69
CA SER A 16 -9.86 -9.31 -4.78
C SER A 16 -8.54 -9.33 -4.01
N LEU A 17 -8.58 -9.76 -2.76
CA LEU A 17 -7.38 -9.93 -1.95
C LEU A 17 -6.63 -11.18 -2.42
N HIS A 18 -5.47 -10.98 -3.04
CA HIS A 18 -4.64 -12.05 -3.55
C HIS A 18 -3.82 -12.73 -2.44
N SER A 19 -3.15 -11.92 -1.60
CA SER A 19 -2.24 -12.42 -0.57
C SER A 19 -1.95 -11.38 0.50
N ILE A 20 -1.33 -11.80 1.59
CA ILE A 20 -0.87 -10.97 2.69
C ILE A 20 0.63 -11.15 2.87
N VAL A 21 1.36 -10.07 3.15
CA VAL A 21 2.75 -10.10 3.60
C VAL A 21 2.79 -9.60 5.04
N GLU A 22 3.07 -10.49 5.98
CA GLU A 22 3.13 -10.17 7.41
C GLU A 22 4.00 -11.20 8.14
N ILE A 23 4.79 -10.74 9.11
CA ILE A 23 5.66 -11.58 9.94
C ILE A 23 5.07 -11.94 11.30
N LYS A 24 4.05 -11.21 11.74
CA LYS A 24 3.41 -11.41 13.04
C LYS A 24 2.42 -12.59 13.01
N LYS A 25 2.19 -13.20 14.17
CA LYS A 25 1.20 -14.28 14.32
C LYS A 25 -0.20 -13.90 13.86
N THR A 26 -0.59 -12.65 14.05
CA THR A 26 -1.87 -12.11 13.56
C THR A 26 -2.05 -12.26 12.04
N GLY A 27 -0.96 -12.22 11.27
CA GLY A 27 -1.00 -12.48 9.83
C GLY A 27 -1.38 -13.91 9.49
N ILE A 28 -0.94 -14.89 10.30
CA ILE A 28 -1.27 -16.31 10.12
C ILE A 28 -2.76 -16.55 10.33
N GLU A 29 -3.32 -16.00 11.40
CA GLU A 29 -4.74 -16.12 11.72
C GLU A 29 -5.61 -15.47 10.63
N LEU A 30 -5.20 -14.28 10.19
CA LEU A 30 -5.89 -13.54 9.16
C LEU A 30 -5.85 -14.26 7.81
N SER A 31 -4.71 -14.78 7.41
CA SER A 31 -4.52 -15.57 6.19
C SER A 31 -5.43 -16.80 6.16
N LYS A 32 -5.48 -17.54 7.27
CA LYS A 32 -6.37 -18.70 7.43
C LYS A 32 -7.85 -18.29 7.34
N LYS A 33 -8.24 -17.25 8.07
CA LYS A 33 -9.63 -16.74 8.09
C LYS A 33 -10.10 -16.28 6.72
N LEU A 34 -9.22 -15.68 5.93
CA LEU A 34 -9.53 -15.13 4.61
C LEU A 34 -9.24 -16.11 3.47
N ASN A 35 -8.66 -17.27 3.78
CA ASN A 35 -8.25 -18.29 2.81
C ASN A 35 -7.37 -17.70 1.70
N VAL A 36 -6.37 -16.88 2.08
CA VAL A 36 -5.40 -16.28 1.15
C VAL A 36 -3.97 -16.62 1.56
N PRO A 37 -3.02 -16.72 0.61
CA PRO A 37 -1.62 -16.99 0.90
C PRO A 37 -1.00 -15.94 1.82
N LEU A 38 -0.15 -16.39 2.74
CA LEU A 38 0.69 -15.53 3.58
C LEU A 38 2.16 -15.66 3.17
N TYR A 39 2.81 -14.53 2.97
CA TYR A 39 4.24 -14.46 2.70
C TYR A 39 4.97 -13.76 3.85
N LYS A 40 6.14 -14.26 4.21
CA LYS A 40 6.97 -13.68 5.29
C LYS A 40 7.68 -12.40 4.87
N ASN A 41 7.88 -12.21 3.57
CA ASN A 41 8.51 -11.00 3.03
C ASN A 41 8.16 -10.79 1.56
N ILE A 42 8.43 -9.58 1.08
CA ILE A 42 8.13 -9.15 -0.28
C ILE A 42 8.93 -9.93 -1.34
N LYS A 43 10.19 -10.33 -1.03
CA LYS A 43 11.02 -11.10 -1.97
C LYS A 43 10.36 -12.44 -2.31
N ILE A 44 9.86 -13.14 -1.29
CA ILE A 44 9.19 -14.44 -1.47
C ILE A 44 7.89 -14.25 -2.26
N LEU A 45 7.11 -13.22 -1.97
CA LEU A 45 5.92 -12.91 -2.75
C LEU A 45 6.28 -12.71 -4.22
N LEU A 46 7.19 -11.79 -4.53
CA LEU A 46 7.57 -11.43 -5.90
C LEU A 46 8.23 -12.58 -6.69
N ALA A 47 8.88 -13.52 -6.00
CA ALA A 47 9.43 -14.72 -6.62
C ALA A 47 8.35 -15.71 -7.06
N LYS A 48 7.19 -15.69 -6.43
CA LYS A 48 6.09 -16.64 -6.71
C LYS A 48 4.96 -16.02 -7.53
N HIS A 49 4.65 -14.76 -7.28
CA HIS A 49 3.51 -14.08 -7.87
C HIS A 49 3.80 -12.61 -8.12
N LYS A 50 3.15 -12.05 -9.14
CA LYS A 50 3.15 -10.63 -9.43
C LYS A 50 1.72 -10.11 -9.27
N PRO A 51 1.35 -9.51 -8.12
CA PRO A 51 0.04 -8.92 -7.95
C PRO A 51 -0.16 -7.72 -8.88
N ASP A 52 -1.40 -7.41 -9.24
CA ASP A 52 -1.73 -6.27 -10.12
C ASP A 52 -1.47 -4.92 -9.43
N ALA A 53 -1.61 -4.88 -8.10
CA ALA A 53 -1.32 -3.73 -7.26
C ALA A 53 -1.03 -4.16 -5.82
N VAL A 54 -0.46 -3.27 -5.03
CA VAL A 54 -0.18 -3.51 -3.61
C VAL A 54 -0.62 -2.33 -2.76
N ILE A 55 -1.08 -2.63 -1.54
CA ILE A 55 -1.31 -1.66 -0.48
C ILE A 55 -0.23 -1.85 0.58
N ILE A 56 0.52 -0.78 0.88
CA ILE A 56 1.56 -0.78 1.91
C ILE A 56 1.03 -0.04 3.13
N ALA A 57 0.89 -0.78 4.23
CA ALA A 57 0.44 -0.28 5.53
C ALA A 57 1.42 -0.74 6.64
N THR A 58 2.69 -0.84 6.32
CA THR A 58 3.80 -1.14 7.23
C THR A 58 4.18 0.08 8.07
N PRO A 59 5.03 -0.06 9.10
CA PRO A 59 5.60 1.10 9.79
C PRO A 59 6.36 2.04 8.85
N ASN A 60 6.30 3.35 9.12
CA ASN A 60 6.85 4.42 8.25
C ASN A 60 8.32 4.20 7.84
N VAL A 61 9.12 3.64 8.74
CA VAL A 61 10.54 3.34 8.50
C VAL A 61 10.76 2.32 7.39
N LEU A 62 9.76 1.51 7.07
CA LEU A 62 9.80 0.51 6.00
C LEU A 62 9.22 1.02 4.68
N HIS A 63 8.55 2.17 4.69
CA HIS A 63 7.84 2.69 3.51
C HIS A 63 8.76 2.86 2.30
N GLU A 64 9.97 3.42 2.48
CA GLU A 64 10.92 3.58 1.38
C GLU A 64 11.29 2.23 0.76
N THR A 65 11.78 1.31 1.60
CA THR A 65 12.30 0.01 1.12
C THR A 65 11.23 -0.80 0.43
N ASP A 66 10.05 -0.89 1.05
CA ASP A 66 8.94 -1.71 0.55
C ASP A 66 8.35 -1.11 -0.72
N THR A 67 8.10 0.21 -0.74
CA THR A 67 7.52 0.90 -1.89
C THR A 67 8.43 0.86 -3.10
N VAL A 68 9.72 1.20 -2.92
CA VAL A 68 10.69 1.20 -4.02
C VAL A 68 10.82 -0.20 -4.63
N ARG A 69 10.75 -1.25 -3.84
CA ARG A 69 10.81 -2.64 -4.32
C ARG A 69 9.66 -2.98 -5.27
N PHE A 70 8.44 -2.62 -4.90
CA PHE A 70 7.27 -2.85 -5.76
C PHE A 70 7.28 -1.97 -7.02
N LEU A 71 7.64 -0.69 -6.89
CA LEU A 71 7.75 0.22 -8.03
C LEU A 71 8.77 -0.26 -9.06
N LYS A 72 9.94 -0.75 -8.62
CA LYS A 72 10.94 -1.37 -9.50
C LYS A 72 10.42 -2.63 -10.19
N SER A 73 9.53 -3.35 -9.56
CA SER A 73 8.86 -4.52 -10.15
C SER A 73 7.68 -4.15 -11.06
N LYS A 74 7.47 -2.87 -11.34
CA LYS A 74 6.35 -2.35 -12.15
C LYS A 74 4.98 -2.69 -11.57
N ILE A 75 4.86 -2.71 -10.23
CA ILE A 75 3.61 -2.97 -9.52
C ILE A 75 3.13 -1.65 -8.92
N PRO A 76 1.91 -1.18 -9.28
CA PRO A 76 1.28 -0.01 -8.69
C PRO A 76 1.17 -0.11 -7.17
N VAL A 77 1.40 1.00 -6.48
CA VAL A 77 1.42 1.06 -5.02
C VAL A 77 0.42 2.07 -4.49
N LEU A 78 -0.44 1.65 -3.57
CA LEU A 78 -1.12 2.52 -2.62
C LEU A 78 -0.33 2.49 -1.31
N LEU A 79 0.33 3.61 -0.98
CA LEU A 79 1.13 3.75 0.24
C LEU A 79 0.35 4.53 1.30
N GLU A 80 0.26 3.97 2.51
CA GLU A 80 -0.32 4.68 3.64
C GLU A 80 0.49 5.91 4.05
N LYS A 81 -0.20 6.87 4.62
CA LYS A 81 0.40 8.11 5.15
C LYS A 81 1.16 7.84 6.46
N PRO A 82 2.20 8.62 6.76
CA PRO A 82 2.90 9.56 5.88
C PRO A 82 3.71 8.82 4.81
N ILE A 83 4.07 9.49 3.73
CA ILE A 83 4.86 8.88 2.64
C ILE A 83 6.17 8.27 3.15
N SER A 84 6.82 8.93 4.12
CA SER A 84 7.97 8.43 4.86
C SER A 84 8.18 9.26 6.13
N ASP A 85 9.16 8.90 6.91
CA ASP A 85 9.60 9.59 8.14
C ASP A 85 10.52 10.79 7.86
N ASN A 86 11.05 10.92 6.64
CA ASN A 86 11.96 12.00 6.27
C ASN A 86 11.86 12.36 4.77
N ILE A 87 12.30 13.59 4.43
CA ILE A 87 12.23 14.13 3.06
C ILE A 87 13.10 13.36 2.08
N LYS A 88 14.26 12.86 2.50
CA LYS A 88 15.17 12.11 1.64
C LYS A 88 14.52 10.82 1.13
N SER A 89 13.93 10.07 2.03
CA SER A 89 13.19 8.85 1.71
C SER A 89 11.95 9.13 0.86
N ALA A 90 11.21 10.21 1.16
CA ALA A 90 10.07 10.62 0.35
C ALA A 90 10.48 10.92 -1.11
N LYS A 91 11.57 11.66 -1.31
CA LYS A 91 12.11 11.94 -2.64
C LYS A 91 12.51 10.67 -3.39
N LYS A 92 13.13 9.69 -2.71
CA LYS A 92 13.49 8.40 -3.33
C LYS A 92 12.26 7.63 -3.79
N ILE A 93 11.20 7.59 -2.99
CA ILE A 93 9.94 6.95 -3.36
C ILE A 93 9.36 7.60 -4.63
N ILE A 94 9.24 8.93 -4.64
CA ILE A 94 8.69 9.68 -5.77
C ILE A 94 9.55 9.48 -7.04
N ASN A 95 10.87 9.59 -6.91
CA ASN A 95 11.78 9.39 -8.03
C ASN A 95 11.71 7.96 -8.58
N SER A 96 11.55 6.96 -7.70
CA SER A 96 11.37 5.57 -8.12
C SER A 96 10.07 5.38 -8.90
N ALA A 97 8.96 6.00 -8.47
CA ALA A 97 7.70 5.96 -9.21
C ALA A 97 7.85 6.55 -10.61
N ARG A 98 8.49 7.72 -10.72
CA ARG A 98 8.71 8.42 -11.98
C ARG A 98 9.63 7.63 -12.92
N SER A 99 10.81 7.21 -12.45
CA SER A 99 11.80 6.50 -13.27
C SER A 99 11.30 5.14 -13.75
N ASN A 100 10.49 4.45 -12.95
CA ASN A 100 9.89 3.18 -13.34
C ASN A 100 8.55 3.34 -14.09
N LYS A 101 8.03 4.57 -14.25
CA LYS A 101 6.72 4.84 -14.86
C LYS A 101 5.60 4.00 -14.23
N THR A 102 5.60 3.91 -12.89
CA THR A 102 4.68 3.06 -12.14
C THR A 102 3.85 3.94 -11.19
N SER A 103 2.55 3.67 -11.15
CA SER A 103 1.60 4.47 -10.35
C SER A 103 1.89 4.36 -8.86
N LEU A 104 1.92 5.51 -8.20
CA LEU A 104 2.02 5.65 -6.76
C LEU A 104 0.87 6.54 -6.26
N LEU A 105 0.07 6.02 -5.36
CA LEU A 105 -0.99 6.76 -4.68
C LEU A 105 -0.68 6.80 -3.17
N ILE A 106 -0.88 7.96 -2.55
CA ILE A 106 -0.72 8.11 -1.09
C ILE A 106 -2.09 8.15 -0.44
N GLY A 107 -2.25 7.38 0.64
CA GLY A 107 -3.50 7.16 1.35
C GLY A 107 -4.00 8.37 2.16
N TYR A 108 -4.12 9.53 1.55
CA TYR A 108 -4.73 10.73 2.14
C TYR A 108 -6.26 10.66 2.06
N HIS A 109 -6.87 9.66 2.72
CA HIS A 109 -8.31 9.40 2.64
C HIS A 109 -9.19 10.61 3.00
N ARG A 110 -8.72 11.52 3.88
CA ARG A 110 -9.46 12.73 4.24
C ARG A 110 -9.64 13.71 3.07
N ARG A 111 -8.80 13.66 2.05
CA ARG A 111 -8.97 14.48 0.83
C ARG A 111 -10.24 14.15 0.05
N HIS A 112 -10.79 12.96 0.24
CA HIS A 112 -12.03 12.53 -0.41
C HIS A 112 -13.26 12.73 0.48
N ASN A 113 -13.09 13.33 1.66
CA ASN A 113 -14.21 13.67 2.53
C ASN A 113 -14.88 14.95 2.02
N SER A 114 -16.20 14.91 1.80
CA SER A 114 -16.99 16.05 1.30
C SER A 114 -16.86 17.30 2.17
N ILE A 115 -16.78 17.14 3.49
CA ILE A 115 -16.61 18.26 4.43
C ILE A 115 -15.25 18.93 4.21
N VAL A 116 -14.17 18.15 4.06
CA VAL A 116 -12.82 18.71 3.80
C VAL A 116 -12.75 19.38 2.45
N ASN A 117 -13.37 18.81 1.42
CA ASN A 117 -13.43 19.42 0.09
C ASN A 117 -14.19 20.75 0.12
N ASN A 118 -15.30 20.82 0.84
CA ASN A 118 -16.06 22.07 1.01
C ASN A 118 -15.27 23.15 1.78
N LEU A 119 -14.52 22.77 2.84
CA LEU A 119 -13.62 23.67 3.55
C LEU A 119 -12.48 24.19 2.67
N SER A 120 -11.92 23.34 1.81
CA SER A 120 -10.89 23.74 0.84
C SER A 120 -11.39 24.80 -0.15
N LEU A 121 -12.65 24.73 -0.56
CA LEU A 121 -13.27 25.73 -1.43
C LEU A 121 -13.47 27.09 -0.76
N ILE A 122 -13.59 27.15 0.57
CA ILE A 122 -13.75 28.39 1.33
C ILE A 122 -12.42 29.16 1.45
N HIS A 123 -11.28 28.49 1.36
CA HIS A 123 -9.94 29.09 1.51
C HIS A 123 -9.25 29.47 0.19
N ILE A 124 -9.92 29.32 -0.90
CA ILE A 124 -9.49 29.83 -2.22
C ILE A 124 -9.98 31.26 -2.40
#